data_bee73a8b8c8eb807dc977a6b96e9f8c5
#
_entry.id   bee73a8b8c8eb807dc977a6b96e9f8c5
#
_cell.length_a   1.000
_cell.length_b   1.000
_cell.length_c   1.000
_cell.angle_alpha   90.00
_cell.angle_beta   90.00
_cell.angle_gamma   90.00
#
_symmetry.space_group_name_H-M   'P 1'
#
loop_
_entity.id
_entity.type
_entity.pdbx_description
1 polymer ?
#
loop_
_entity_poly.entity_id
_entity_poly.type
_entity_poly.pdbx_seq_one_letter_code
_entity_poly.pdbx_strand_id
1 'polypeptide(L)'
;MTSFYKFSALSAITLGAALSMTGGLAIAGEKVSADQILNALQPKPLTRGLSSGAQADPAVTAKESAFVNSLRNRPTRSLSLGEREEVAQLAANKPKIDLEIRFDYNSADISKTSVQAVQELGKALSDPTLKGSTFVVAGHTDAIGGEEYNQGLSERRADTIKKYLNEKYGINGSDLVTVGYGKTKPKDANAPMDPANRRVQVVNMEASKTASK
;
A
#
# COMPACT_ATOMS: atom_id res chain seq x y z
N MET A 1 -10.66 -10.29 -87.19
CA MET A 1 -10.88 -9.28 -86.14
C MET A 1 -10.98 -10.00 -84.80
N THR A 2 -9.87 -10.17 -84.17
CA THR A 2 -9.75 -10.97 -82.91
C THR A 2 -9.03 -10.12 -81.90
N SER A 3 -9.76 -9.71 -80.83
CA SER A 3 -9.24 -8.94 -79.73
C SER A 3 -8.85 -9.84 -78.61
N PHE A 4 -7.59 -9.82 -78.24
CA PHE A 4 -7.03 -10.59 -77.06
C PHE A 4 -7.17 -9.73 -75.79
N TYR A 5 -7.92 -10.25 -74.83
CA TYR A 5 -7.94 -9.70 -73.46
C TYR A 5 -6.86 -10.39 -72.61
N LYS A 6 -5.92 -9.61 -72.14
CA LYS A 6 -4.92 -10.05 -71.15
C LYS A 6 -5.54 -10.01 -69.75
N PHE A 7 -5.58 -11.14 -69.08
CA PHE A 7 -5.89 -11.20 -67.68
C PHE A 7 -4.67 -10.79 -66.84
N SER A 8 -4.84 -9.73 -66.09
CA SER A 8 -3.86 -9.28 -65.10
C SER A 8 -4.28 -9.84 -63.73
N ALA A 9 -3.43 -10.69 -63.13
CA ALA A 9 -3.65 -11.25 -61.81
C ALA A 9 -3.38 -10.19 -60.74
N LEU A 10 -4.42 -9.82 -60.00
CA LEU A 10 -4.33 -8.94 -58.84
C LEU A 10 -4.06 -9.80 -57.58
N SER A 11 -2.85 -9.70 -57.05
CA SER A 11 -2.45 -10.33 -55.77
C SER A 11 -3.11 -9.58 -54.65
N ALA A 12 -4.06 -10.22 -53.95
CA ALA A 12 -4.66 -9.70 -52.73
C ALA A 12 -3.73 -9.99 -51.56
N ILE A 13 -3.09 -8.95 -51.06
CA ILE A 13 -2.36 -9.00 -49.75
C ILE A 13 -3.41 -8.86 -48.67
N THR A 14 -3.71 -9.95 -47.97
CA THR A 14 -4.51 -9.94 -46.78
C THR A 14 -3.64 -9.46 -45.61
N LEU A 15 -3.84 -8.21 -45.20
CA LEU A 15 -3.26 -7.63 -44.00
C LEU A 15 -4.05 -8.17 -42.79
N GLY A 16 -3.50 -9.19 -42.13
CA GLY A 16 -4.03 -9.72 -40.90
C GLY A 16 -3.86 -8.71 -39.78
N ALA A 17 -4.92 -7.99 -39.43
CA ALA A 17 -4.95 -7.21 -38.17
C ALA A 17 -5.02 -8.17 -36.98
N ALA A 18 -3.88 -8.42 -36.34
CA ALA A 18 -3.84 -9.05 -35.05
C ALA A 18 -4.40 -8.07 -34.00
N LEU A 19 -5.69 -8.23 -33.69
CA LEU A 19 -6.35 -7.55 -32.57
C LEU A 19 -5.82 -8.19 -31.29
N SER A 20 -4.75 -7.63 -30.73
CA SER A 20 -4.28 -7.97 -29.38
C SER A 20 -5.31 -7.43 -28.39
N MET A 21 -6.29 -8.26 -28.04
CA MET A 21 -7.12 -8.06 -26.85
C MET A 21 -6.20 -8.22 -25.64
N THR A 22 -5.65 -7.11 -25.15
CA THR A 22 -5.21 -7.02 -23.76
C THR A 22 -6.47 -7.03 -22.88
N GLY A 23 -7.02 -8.22 -22.71
CA GLY A 23 -8.03 -8.46 -21.72
C GLY A 23 -7.42 -8.17 -20.36
N GLY A 24 -7.68 -6.99 -19.83
CA GLY A 24 -7.49 -6.73 -18.42
C GLY A 24 -8.37 -7.71 -17.65
N LEU A 25 -7.78 -8.82 -17.23
CA LEU A 25 -8.37 -9.69 -16.23
C LEU A 25 -8.52 -8.82 -14.97
N ALA A 26 -9.72 -8.31 -14.76
CA ALA A 26 -10.15 -7.87 -13.45
C ALA A 26 -10.14 -9.12 -12.56
N ILE A 27 -9.02 -9.40 -11.90
CA ILE A 27 -8.90 -10.46 -10.92
C ILE A 27 -9.66 -9.98 -9.69
N ALA A 28 -10.96 -10.24 -9.69
CA ALA A 28 -11.79 -10.09 -8.51
C ALA A 28 -11.26 -11.09 -7.47
N GLY A 29 -10.58 -10.57 -6.44
CA GLY A 29 -10.30 -11.35 -5.23
C GLY A 29 -9.01 -12.15 -5.21
N GLU A 30 -7.96 -11.78 -5.95
CA GLU A 30 -6.65 -12.40 -5.73
C GLU A 30 -6.16 -12.03 -4.32
N LYS A 31 -6.01 -13.08 -3.50
CA LYS A 31 -5.51 -12.92 -2.14
C LYS A 31 -4.06 -12.50 -2.23
N VAL A 32 -3.75 -11.32 -1.72
CA VAL A 32 -2.38 -10.80 -1.70
C VAL A 32 -1.49 -11.76 -0.93
N SER A 33 -0.39 -12.21 -1.56
CA SER A 33 0.58 -13.12 -0.95
C SER A 33 1.64 -12.37 -0.12
N ALA A 34 2.34 -13.10 0.77
CA ALA A 34 3.44 -12.54 1.53
C ALA A 34 4.55 -11.97 0.63
N ASP A 35 4.86 -12.64 -0.49
CA ASP A 35 5.88 -12.19 -1.44
C ASP A 35 5.48 -10.87 -2.13
N GLN A 36 4.20 -10.72 -2.48
CA GLN A 36 3.68 -9.47 -3.05
C GLN A 36 3.77 -8.32 -2.04
N ILE A 37 3.43 -8.59 -0.77
CA ILE A 37 3.55 -7.61 0.32
C ILE A 37 5.02 -7.25 0.54
N LEU A 38 5.90 -8.25 0.61
CA LEU A 38 7.33 -8.07 0.79
C LEU A 38 7.91 -7.18 -0.32
N ASN A 39 7.64 -7.50 -1.59
CA ASN A 39 8.10 -6.73 -2.74
C ASN A 39 7.59 -5.29 -2.74
N ALA A 40 6.35 -5.07 -2.29
CA ALA A 40 5.76 -3.73 -2.20
C ALA A 40 6.38 -2.88 -1.08
N LEU A 41 6.83 -3.53 0.01
CA LEU A 41 7.39 -2.86 1.19
C LEU A 41 8.92 -2.75 1.16
N GLN A 42 9.60 -3.48 0.27
CA GLN A 42 11.06 -3.34 0.13
C GLN A 42 11.43 -1.94 -0.38
N PRO A 43 12.44 -1.29 0.22
CA PRO A 43 13.00 -0.07 -0.34
C PRO A 43 13.55 -0.34 -1.73
N LYS A 44 13.01 0.32 -2.75
CA LYS A 44 13.52 0.17 -4.11
C LYS A 44 14.92 0.77 -4.19
N PRO A 45 15.93 0.02 -4.69
CA PRO A 45 17.25 0.60 -4.92
C PRO A 45 17.11 1.75 -5.92
N LEU A 46 17.72 2.89 -5.61
CA LEU A 46 17.84 3.99 -6.56
C LEU A 46 18.67 3.48 -7.73
N THR A 47 18.02 3.09 -8.82
CA THR A 47 18.75 2.78 -10.06
C THR A 47 19.42 4.07 -10.52
N ARG A 48 20.74 4.00 -10.73
CA ARG A 48 21.56 5.07 -11.32
C ARG A 48 21.20 5.26 -12.80
N GLY A 49 19.95 5.61 -13.08
CA GLY A 49 19.58 6.21 -14.36
C GLY A 49 19.96 7.69 -14.29
N LEU A 50 20.48 8.24 -15.39
CA LEU A 50 20.95 9.60 -15.65
C LEU A 50 19.89 10.71 -15.39
N SER A 51 19.21 10.63 -14.30
CA SER A 51 18.31 11.66 -13.78
C SER A 51 19.01 12.19 -12.52
N SER A 52 19.33 13.47 -12.52
CA SER A 52 19.84 14.23 -11.37
C SER A 52 18.78 14.25 -10.25
N GLY A 53 18.46 13.09 -9.70
CA GLY A 53 17.64 12.96 -8.51
C GLY A 53 18.44 13.52 -7.34
N ALA A 54 17.98 14.62 -6.79
CA ALA A 54 18.55 15.20 -5.58
C ALA A 54 18.68 14.08 -4.53
N GLN A 55 19.92 13.80 -4.15
CA GLN A 55 20.22 12.92 -3.02
C GLN A 55 19.47 13.51 -1.81
N ALA A 56 18.62 12.73 -1.15
CA ALA A 56 17.86 13.22 -0.01
C ALA A 56 18.86 13.86 0.99
N ASP A 57 18.57 15.09 1.38
CA ASP A 57 19.41 15.83 2.34
C ASP A 57 19.51 14.99 3.63
N PRO A 58 20.71 14.64 4.08
CA PRO A 58 20.91 13.86 5.31
C PRO A 58 20.22 14.49 6.53
N ALA A 59 20.16 15.83 6.58
CA ALA A 59 19.50 16.55 7.68
C ALA A 59 17.98 16.37 7.64
N VAL A 60 17.37 16.35 6.44
CA VAL A 60 15.94 16.07 6.26
C VAL A 60 15.62 14.63 6.65
N THR A 61 16.42 13.68 6.17
CA THR A 61 16.24 12.26 6.51
C THR A 61 16.40 12.00 8.02
N ALA A 62 17.34 12.68 8.68
CA ALA A 62 17.51 12.56 10.13
C ALA A 62 16.30 13.12 10.91
N LYS A 63 15.72 14.24 10.47
CA LYS A 63 14.51 14.82 11.07
C LYS A 63 13.30 13.90 10.90
N GLU A 64 13.09 13.35 9.69
CA GLU A 64 12.03 12.38 9.42
C GLU A 64 12.14 11.16 10.34
N SER A 65 13.35 10.59 10.44
CA SER A 65 13.62 9.44 11.29
C SER A 65 13.41 9.77 12.77
N ALA A 66 13.83 10.94 13.25
CA ALA A 66 13.60 11.38 14.61
C ALA A 66 12.11 11.54 14.91
N PHE A 67 11.35 12.12 13.99
CA PHE A 67 9.90 12.24 14.11
C PHE A 67 9.22 10.86 14.19
N VAL A 68 9.49 9.96 13.24
CA VAL A 68 8.94 8.60 13.25
C VAL A 68 9.31 7.86 14.54
N ASN A 69 10.55 8.00 15.02
CA ASN A 69 10.99 7.40 16.27
C ASN A 69 10.24 7.95 17.49
N SER A 70 9.88 9.24 17.50
CA SER A 70 9.09 9.85 18.57
C SER A 70 7.67 9.28 18.70
N LEU A 71 7.16 8.68 17.62
CA LEU A 71 5.83 8.06 17.57
C LEU A 71 5.84 6.59 18.04
N ARG A 72 7.01 5.97 18.15
CA ARG A 72 7.13 4.58 18.61
C ARG A 72 6.56 4.43 20.03
N ASN A 73 5.87 3.34 20.27
CA ASN A 73 5.22 3.01 21.54
C ASN A 73 4.12 3.99 22.02
N ARG A 74 3.77 4.98 21.20
CA ARG A 74 2.65 5.86 21.52
C ARG A 74 1.30 5.20 21.18
N PRO A 75 0.27 5.41 22.00
CA PRO A 75 -1.10 4.99 21.67
C PRO A 75 -1.60 5.74 20.42
N THR A 76 -2.25 5.05 19.49
CA THR A 76 -2.77 5.64 18.24
C THR A 76 -3.63 6.87 18.47
N ARG A 77 -4.51 6.81 19.47
CA ARG A 77 -5.40 7.92 19.85
C ARG A 77 -4.67 9.16 20.41
N SER A 78 -3.38 9.04 20.75
CA SER A 78 -2.59 10.16 21.28
C SER A 78 -1.99 11.03 20.19
N LEU A 79 -2.11 10.63 18.92
CA LEU A 79 -1.59 11.40 17.80
C LEU A 79 -2.50 12.59 17.50
N SER A 80 -1.93 13.79 17.52
CA SER A 80 -2.62 14.99 17.08
C SER A 80 -2.93 14.98 15.58
N LEU A 81 -3.83 15.83 15.14
CA LEU A 81 -4.12 16.00 13.71
C LEU A 81 -2.86 16.36 12.91
N GLY A 82 -2.02 17.27 13.45
CA GLY A 82 -0.77 17.66 12.80
C GLY A 82 0.20 16.50 12.64
N GLU A 83 0.40 15.68 13.68
CA GLU A 83 1.26 14.49 13.60
C GLU A 83 0.74 13.46 12.59
N ARG A 84 -0.58 13.24 12.54
CA ARG A 84 -1.20 12.35 11.53
C ARG A 84 -0.97 12.86 10.11
N GLU A 85 -1.08 14.16 9.90
CA GLU A 85 -0.83 14.77 8.59
C GLU A 85 0.65 14.68 8.21
N GLU A 86 1.58 14.91 9.15
CA GLU A 86 3.01 14.75 8.91
C GLU A 86 3.37 13.32 8.56
N VAL A 87 2.81 12.31 9.26
CA VAL A 87 2.96 10.89 8.89
C VAL A 87 2.46 10.65 7.47
N ALA A 88 1.30 11.20 7.09
CA ALA A 88 0.75 11.03 5.75
C ALA A 88 1.66 11.62 4.66
N GLN A 89 2.24 12.80 4.90
CA GLN A 89 3.17 13.45 3.98
C GLN A 89 4.46 12.64 3.81
N LEU A 90 5.05 12.14 4.91
CA LEU A 90 6.23 11.29 4.87
C LEU A 90 5.95 9.97 4.16
N ALA A 91 4.79 9.37 4.39
CA ALA A 91 4.36 8.11 3.78
C ALA A 91 4.07 8.22 2.27
N ALA A 92 3.85 9.43 1.74
CA ALA A 92 3.40 9.62 0.36
C ALA A 92 4.34 8.96 -0.67
N ASN A 93 5.65 9.07 -0.47
CA ASN A 93 6.69 8.59 -1.38
C ASN A 93 7.42 7.34 -0.87
N LYS A 94 6.97 6.73 0.22
CA LYS A 94 7.58 5.53 0.79
C LYS A 94 6.97 4.25 0.20
N PRO A 95 7.70 3.12 0.24
CA PRO A 95 7.16 1.81 -0.13
C PRO A 95 5.94 1.48 0.71
N LYS A 96 4.84 1.11 0.07
CA LYS A 96 3.56 0.89 0.75
C LYS A 96 2.69 -0.11 0.03
N ILE A 97 1.75 -0.67 0.78
CA ILE A 97 0.69 -1.55 0.25
C ILE A 97 -0.63 -1.24 0.93
N ASP A 98 -1.71 -1.27 0.16
CA ASP A 98 -3.08 -1.22 0.65
C ASP A 98 -3.63 -2.64 0.73
N LEU A 99 -4.10 -3.04 1.90
CA LEU A 99 -4.71 -4.33 2.15
C LEU A 99 -6.19 -4.15 2.44
N GLU A 100 -7.05 -4.83 1.70
CA GLU A 100 -8.48 -4.90 1.98
C GLU A 100 -8.71 -5.84 3.18
N ILE A 101 -8.60 -5.31 4.38
CA ILE A 101 -8.88 -6.05 5.61
C ILE A 101 -10.28 -5.68 6.08
N ARG A 102 -11.18 -6.66 6.02
CA ARG A 102 -12.54 -6.52 6.53
C ARG A 102 -12.56 -6.83 8.01
N PHE A 103 -13.33 -6.04 8.74
CA PHE A 103 -13.61 -6.22 10.15
C PHE A 103 -15.08 -6.60 10.31
N ASP A 104 -15.42 -7.20 11.42
CA ASP A 104 -16.81 -7.51 11.71
C ASP A 104 -17.63 -6.21 11.83
N TYR A 105 -18.96 -6.32 11.65
CA TYR A 105 -19.83 -5.15 11.62
C TYR A 105 -19.69 -4.35 12.92
N ASN A 106 -19.51 -3.04 12.79
CA ASN A 106 -19.34 -2.10 13.91
C ASN A 106 -18.22 -2.51 14.91
N SER A 107 -17.20 -3.25 14.43
CA SER A 107 -16.11 -3.80 15.25
C SER A 107 -14.75 -3.45 14.68
N ALA A 108 -13.74 -3.62 15.53
CA ALA A 108 -12.33 -3.68 15.15
C ALA A 108 -11.81 -5.14 15.11
N ASP A 109 -12.65 -6.14 15.29
CA ASP A 109 -12.27 -7.54 15.20
C ASP A 109 -12.09 -7.95 13.73
N ILE A 110 -10.97 -8.59 13.43
CA ILE A 110 -10.64 -9.03 12.07
C ILE A 110 -11.64 -10.12 11.65
N SER A 111 -12.38 -9.87 10.56
CA SER A 111 -13.31 -10.87 10.05
C SER A 111 -12.58 -12.16 9.64
N LYS A 112 -13.26 -13.29 9.76
CA LYS A 112 -12.70 -14.61 9.39
C LYS A 112 -12.17 -14.65 7.95
N THR A 113 -12.79 -13.88 7.04
CA THR A 113 -12.39 -13.79 5.63
C THR A 113 -11.08 -13.04 5.42
N SER A 114 -10.69 -12.18 6.37
CA SER A 114 -9.48 -11.34 6.28
C SER A 114 -8.31 -11.82 7.12
N VAL A 115 -8.51 -12.82 7.98
CA VAL A 115 -7.42 -13.39 8.80
C VAL A 115 -6.24 -13.81 7.93
N GLN A 116 -6.49 -14.42 6.76
CA GLN A 116 -5.43 -14.83 5.85
C GLN A 116 -4.60 -13.64 5.35
N ALA A 117 -5.23 -12.51 4.99
CA ALA A 117 -4.49 -11.33 4.54
C ALA A 117 -3.57 -10.77 5.63
N VAL A 118 -4.02 -10.79 6.89
CA VAL A 118 -3.19 -10.37 8.03
C VAL A 118 -2.08 -11.39 8.32
N GLN A 119 -2.32 -12.68 8.09
CA GLN A 119 -1.28 -13.71 8.19
C GLN A 119 -0.20 -13.52 7.12
N GLU A 120 -0.58 -13.25 5.87
CA GLU A 120 0.39 -12.96 4.80
C GLU A 120 1.19 -11.68 5.11
N LEU A 121 0.55 -10.66 5.67
CA LEU A 121 1.26 -9.47 6.16
C LEU A 121 2.26 -9.83 7.25
N GLY A 122 1.87 -10.65 8.23
CA GLY A 122 2.76 -11.08 9.30
C GLY A 122 3.98 -11.84 8.80
N LYS A 123 3.80 -12.76 7.83
CA LYS A 123 4.90 -13.48 7.17
C LYS A 123 5.85 -12.51 6.46
N ALA A 124 5.30 -11.58 5.67
CA ALA A 124 6.10 -10.59 4.94
C ALA A 124 6.92 -9.70 5.87
N LEU A 125 6.31 -9.18 6.95
CA LEU A 125 7.02 -8.32 7.90
C LEU A 125 8.05 -9.08 8.75
N SER A 126 7.96 -10.41 8.83
CA SER A 126 8.93 -11.28 9.51
C SER A 126 10.15 -11.60 8.65
N ASP A 127 10.14 -11.21 7.37
CA ASP A 127 11.26 -11.47 6.46
C ASP A 127 12.53 -10.73 6.92
N PRO A 128 13.70 -11.40 6.88
CA PRO A 128 14.98 -10.81 7.29
C PRO A 128 15.34 -9.50 6.57
N THR A 129 14.87 -9.31 5.33
CA THR A 129 15.14 -8.09 4.54
C THR A 129 14.44 -6.85 5.07
N LEU A 130 13.35 -7.04 5.81
CA LEU A 130 12.59 -5.97 6.47
C LEU A 130 12.92 -5.83 7.96
N LYS A 131 13.82 -6.64 8.48
CA LYS A 131 14.21 -6.61 9.90
C LYS A 131 14.82 -5.26 10.29
N GLY A 132 14.32 -4.69 11.39
CA GLY A 132 14.75 -3.38 11.91
C GLY A 132 14.07 -2.19 11.23
N SER A 133 13.22 -2.42 10.23
CA SER A 133 12.40 -1.36 9.64
C SER A 133 11.27 -0.94 10.58
N THR A 134 10.88 0.32 10.49
CA THR A 134 9.69 0.85 11.15
C THR A 134 8.55 0.94 10.15
N PHE A 135 7.39 0.42 10.52
CA PHE A 135 6.21 0.44 9.67
C PHE A 135 5.12 1.33 10.26
N VAL A 136 4.46 2.08 9.40
CA VAL A 136 3.17 2.71 9.73
C VAL A 136 2.06 1.77 9.30
N VAL A 137 1.17 1.45 10.24
CA VAL A 137 -0.08 0.71 10.01
C VAL A 137 -1.23 1.70 10.10
N ALA A 138 -1.76 2.10 8.97
CA ALA A 138 -2.79 3.14 8.86
C ALA A 138 -4.17 2.55 8.59
N GLY A 139 -5.13 2.84 9.46
CA GLY A 139 -6.53 2.47 9.28
C GLY A 139 -7.30 3.54 8.52
N HIS A 140 -8.16 3.12 7.59
CA HIS A 140 -9.05 3.99 6.82
C HIS A 140 -10.49 3.46 6.86
N THR A 141 -11.44 4.38 6.71
CA THR A 141 -12.87 4.07 6.54
C THR A 141 -13.37 4.66 5.23
N ASP A 142 -14.55 4.25 4.80
CA ASP A 142 -15.33 5.01 3.83
C ASP A 142 -15.94 6.26 4.51
N ALA A 143 -16.65 7.08 3.73
CA ALA A 143 -17.23 8.33 4.21
C ALA A 143 -18.58 8.14 4.94
N ILE A 144 -19.07 6.91 5.08
CA ILE A 144 -20.33 6.63 5.76
C ILE A 144 -20.16 6.86 7.28
N GLY A 145 -21.03 7.64 7.88
CA GLY A 145 -21.01 7.96 9.31
C GLY A 145 -20.26 9.25 9.67
N GLY A 146 -20.25 9.56 10.97
CA GLY A 146 -19.62 10.76 11.52
C GLY A 146 -18.08 10.71 11.47
N GLU A 147 -17.46 11.88 11.47
CA GLU A 147 -15.99 12.00 11.39
C GLU A 147 -15.31 11.40 12.62
N GLU A 148 -15.72 11.82 13.82
CA GLU A 148 -15.17 11.34 15.08
C GLU A 148 -15.32 9.82 15.23
N TYR A 149 -16.49 9.29 14.86
CA TYR A 149 -16.72 7.85 14.86
C TYR A 149 -15.75 7.10 13.95
N ASN A 150 -15.61 7.56 12.70
CA ASN A 150 -14.70 6.96 11.72
C ASN A 150 -13.24 7.08 12.14
N GLN A 151 -12.86 8.21 12.75
CA GLN A 151 -11.53 8.41 13.32
C GLN A 151 -11.24 7.36 14.38
N GLY A 152 -12.10 7.24 15.41
CA GLY A 152 -11.93 6.26 16.47
C GLY A 152 -12.00 4.80 15.97
N LEU A 153 -12.83 4.51 14.96
CA LEU A 153 -12.92 3.18 14.37
C LEU A 153 -11.63 2.80 13.63
N SER A 154 -11.08 3.72 12.84
CA SER A 154 -9.83 3.48 12.10
C SER A 154 -8.63 3.29 13.02
N GLU A 155 -8.57 4.03 14.13
CA GLU A 155 -7.55 3.87 15.17
C GLU A 155 -7.61 2.47 15.80
N ARG A 156 -8.79 2.06 16.27
CA ARG A 156 -8.97 0.71 16.86
C ARG A 156 -8.61 -0.40 15.89
N ARG A 157 -8.93 -0.25 14.60
CA ARG A 157 -8.59 -1.24 13.57
C ARG A 157 -7.09 -1.35 13.35
N ALA A 158 -6.38 -0.22 13.28
CA ALA A 158 -4.93 -0.21 13.19
C ALA A 158 -4.28 -0.86 14.42
N ASP A 159 -4.78 -0.58 15.62
CA ASP A 159 -4.30 -1.18 16.85
C ASP A 159 -4.54 -2.70 16.90
N THR A 160 -5.68 -3.18 16.40
CA THR A 160 -5.96 -4.63 16.30
C THR A 160 -4.97 -5.34 15.40
N ILE A 161 -4.63 -4.74 14.25
CA ILE A 161 -3.60 -5.30 13.36
C ILE A 161 -2.23 -5.33 14.04
N LYS A 162 -1.82 -4.24 14.69
CA LYS A 162 -0.57 -4.19 15.45
C LYS A 162 -0.52 -5.28 16.53
N LYS A 163 -1.59 -5.42 17.31
CA LYS A 163 -1.71 -6.44 18.34
C LYS A 163 -1.58 -7.85 17.76
N TYR A 164 -2.29 -8.14 16.67
CA TYR A 164 -2.22 -9.43 16.00
C TYR A 164 -0.81 -9.76 15.51
N LEU A 165 -0.13 -8.80 14.85
CA LEU A 165 1.23 -8.97 14.36
C LEU A 165 2.25 -9.21 15.49
N ASN A 166 2.10 -8.49 16.59
CA ASN A 166 2.95 -8.68 17.76
C ASN A 166 2.74 -10.06 18.40
N GLU A 167 1.48 -10.45 18.66
CA GLU A 167 1.16 -11.69 19.37
C GLU A 167 1.42 -12.96 18.55
N LYS A 168 1.18 -12.91 17.22
CA LYS A 168 1.25 -14.10 16.36
C LYS A 168 2.57 -14.24 15.62
N TYR A 169 3.27 -13.14 15.37
CA TYR A 169 4.52 -13.13 14.59
C TYR A 169 5.71 -12.58 15.37
N GLY A 170 5.52 -12.14 16.62
CA GLY A 170 6.59 -11.60 17.45
C GLY A 170 7.19 -10.29 16.92
N ILE A 171 6.48 -9.59 16.02
CA ILE A 171 6.93 -8.30 15.51
C ILE A 171 6.90 -7.30 16.65
N ASN A 172 8.04 -6.63 16.89
CA ASN A 172 8.13 -5.72 18.02
C ASN A 172 7.12 -4.56 17.87
N GLY A 173 6.34 -4.33 18.91
CA GLY A 173 5.35 -3.25 18.91
C GLY A 173 5.94 -1.85 18.69
N SER A 174 7.22 -1.63 19.04
CA SER A 174 7.93 -0.38 18.74
C SER A 174 8.19 -0.16 17.24
N ASP A 175 8.23 -1.24 16.47
CA ASP A 175 8.46 -1.18 15.03
C ASP A 175 7.17 -0.96 14.23
N LEU A 176 6.02 -0.94 14.92
CA LEU A 176 4.70 -0.72 14.36
C LEU A 176 4.09 0.57 14.93
N VAL A 177 4.14 1.65 14.17
CA VAL A 177 3.43 2.91 14.47
C VAL A 177 2.04 2.82 13.89
N THR A 178 1.01 2.96 14.71
CA THR A 178 -0.39 2.90 14.28
C THR A 178 -0.99 4.30 14.10
N VAL A 179 -1.74 4.52 13.02
CA VAL A 179 -2.41 5.78 12.71
C VAL A 179 -3.84 5.52 12.25
N GLY A 180 -4.80 6.29 12.73
CA GLY A 180 -6.15 6.32 12.18
C GLY A 180 -6.34 7.57 11.34
N TYR A 181 -6.83 7.40 10.12
CA TYR A 181 -7.20 8.51 9.24
C TYR A 181 -8.72 8.67 9.09
N GLY A 182 -9.50 7.72 9.66
CA GLY A 182 -10.94 7.75 9.45
C GLY A 182 -11.26 7.84 7.97
N LYS A 183 -12.15 8.77 7.61
CA LYS A 183 -12.56 9.06 6.23
C LYS A 183 -11.79 10.18 5.54
N THR A 184 -10.79 10.77 6.21
CA THR A 184 -10.11 12.00 5.70
C THR A 184 -9.09 11.72 4.59
N LYS A 185 -8.62 10.49 4.44
CA LYS A 185 -7.67 10.06 3.40
C LYS A 185 -8.26 8.91 2.56
N PRO A 186 -9.29 9.18 1.73
CA PRO A 186 -9.88 8.15 0.88
C PRO A 186 -8.85 7.67 -0.16
N LYS A 187 -8.99 6.41 -0.62
CA LYS A 187 -8.23 5.87 -1.73
C LYS A 187 -8.68 6.50 -3.05
N ASP A 188 -9.99 6.66 -3.18
CA ASP A 188 -10.63 7.39 -4.29
C ASP A 188 -11.47 8.55 -3.74
N ALA A 189 -10.99 9.77 -3.98
CA ALA A 189 -11.68 10.98 -3.55
C ALA A 189 -12.99 11.23 -4.33
N ASN A 190 -13.14 10.65 -5.53
CA ASN A 190 -14.35 10.79 -6.35
C ASN A 190 -15.43 9.77 -5.91
N ALA A 191 -15.05 8.71 -5.22
CA ALA A 191 -15.96 7.69 -4.69
C ALA A 191 -15.77 7.49 -3.18
N PRO A 192 -16.04 8.51 -2.33
CA PRO A 192 -15.69 8.48 -0.91
C PRO A 192 -16.45 7.41 -0.11
N MET A 193 -17.61 6.97 -0.59
CA MET A 193 -18.42 5.91 0.04
C MET A 193 -18.07 4.51 -0.46
N ASP A 194 -17.15 4.38 -1.41
CA ASP A 194 -16.77 3.09 -1.98
C ASP A 194 -16.15 2.18 -0.90
N PRO A 195 -16.53 0.89 -0.84
CA PRO A 195 -15.93 -0.11 0.03
C PRO A 195 -14.41 -0.21 -0.05
N ALA A 196 -13.79 0.10 -1.18
CA ALA A 196 -12.35 0.10 -1.36
C ALA A 196 -11.61 1.12 -0.46
N ASN A 197 -12.34 2.11 0.07
CA ASN A 197 -11.80 3.05 1.06
C ASN A 197 -11.61 2.40 2.44
N ARG A 198 -12.35 1.31 2.76
CA ARG A 198 -12.18 0.53 4.00
C ARG A 198 -10.98 -0.39 3.86
N ARG A 199 -9.81 0.11 4.21
CA ARG A 199 -8.54 -0.59 4.05
C ARG A 199 -7.60 -0.35 5.23
N VAL A 200 -6.60 -1.19 5.31
CA VAL A 200 -5.39 -0.94 6.11
C VAL A 200 -4.24 -0.71 5.14
N GLN A 201 -3.57 0.42 5.26
CA GLN A 201 -2.36 0.71 4.53
C GLN A 201 -1.15 0.42 5.41
N VAL A 202 -0.16 -0.27 4.87
CA VAL A 202 1.12 -0.50 5.53
C VAL A 202 2.21 0.21 4.75
N VAL A 203 3.03 1.00 5.44
CA VAL A 203 4.09 1.82 4.84
C VAL A 203 5.41 1.51 5.53
N ASN A 204 6.45 1.19 4.77
CA ASN A 204 7.80 1.08 5.31
C ASN A 204 8.42 2.47 5.40
N MET A 205 8.70 2.94 6.63
CA MET A 205 9.23 4.28 6.89
C MET A 205 10.75 4.39 6.74
N GLU A 206 11.44 3.28 6.52
CA GLU A 206 12.88 3.32 6.28
C GLU A 206 13.22 4.18 5.06
N ALA A 207 14.32 4.92 5.18
CA ALA A 207 14.92 5.58 4.04
C ALA A 207 15.42 4.52 3.05
N SER A 208 15.29 4.77 1.75
CA SER A 208 15.88 3.92 0.72
C SER A 208 17.36 3.70 1.06
N LYS A 209 17.77 2.45 1.35
CA LYS A 209 19.17 2.14 1.64
C LYS A 209 19.95 2.44 0.37
N THR A 210 20.83 3.44 0.43
CA THR A 210 21.85 3.63 -0.58
C THR A 210 22.71 2.37 -0.54
N ALA A 211 22.79 1.62 -1.64
CA ALA A 211 23.65 0.46 -1.73
C ALA A 211 25.09 0.92 -1.44
N SER A 212 25.56 0.68 -0.22
CA SER A 212 26.98 0.81 0.10
C SER A 212 27.70 -0.33 -0.61
N LYS A 213 28.65 0.05 -1.45
CA LYS A 213 29.54 -0.87 -2.19
C LYS A 213 30.63 -1.34 -1.28
#